data_14dee1f93c596434579a703f2d35346b
#
_entry.id   14dee1f93c596434579a703f2d35346b
#
_cell.length_a   1.000
_cell.length_b   1.000
_cell.length_c   1.000
_cell.angle_alpha   90.00
_cell.angle_beta   90.00
_cell.angle_gamma   90.00
#
_symmetry.space_group_name_H-M   'P 1'
#
loop_
_entity.id
_entity.type
_entity.pdbx_description
1 polymer ?
#
loop_
_entity_poly.entity_id
_entity_poly.type
_entity_poly.pdbx_seq_one_letter_code
_entity_poly.pdbx_strand_id
1 'polypeptide(L)'
;METTDNAFETAMNPPARPQFLTVLCILSFIMCGLGLCSAIYGVIKSSPENIAQSAEDMRKWNPQMADQFEENMMQMQDTTYGQISPYLAFIYVILSFLGVFMMWKLNKKGFYIYILGEILPYLGFIVAGKQAMAMMGSMGGGAAESIGIIVTVIMLLLDIGFIIMYGVNLKHLK
;
A
#
# COMPACT_ATOMS: atom_id res chain seq x y z
N MET A 1 -1.58 41.20 27.76
CA MET A 1 -3.01 40.92 27.56
C MET A 1 -3.32 40.48 26.12
N GLU A 2 -2.50 40.83 25.13
CA GLU A 2 -2.68 40.45 23.71
C GLU A 2 -2.48 38.94 23.37
N THR A 3 -1.74 38.22 24.18
CA THR A 3 -1.43 36.79 23.88
C THR A 3 -2.55 35.80 24.17
N THR A 4 -3.47 36.16 25.09
CA THR A 4 -4.64 35.34 25.44
C THR A 4 -5.79 35.48 24.44
N ASP A 5 -5.99 36.67 23.89
CA ASP A 5 -7.04 36.93 22.90
C ASP A 5 -6.73 36.23 21.57
N ASN A 6 -5.47 36.27 21.13
CA ASN A 6 -5.02 35.58 19.94
C ASN A 6 -5.12 34.02 20.06
N ALA A 7 -4.90 33.46 21.26
CA ALA A 7 -5.06 32.03 21.52
C ALA A 7 -6.54 31.64 21.50
N PHE A 8 -7.44 32.50 21.98
CA PHE A 8 -8.89 32.26 22.00
C PHE A 8 -9.49 32.35 20.58
N GLU A 9 -9.09 33.36 19.79
CA GLU A 9 -9.49 33.51 18.38
C GLU A 9 -9.00 32.33 17.51
N THR A 10 -7.79 31.85 17.74
CA THR A 10 -7.24 30.69 17.03
C THR A 10 -7.95 29.37 17.42
N ALA A 11 -8.47 29.29 18.66
CA ALA A 11 -9.25 28.15 19.11
C ALA A 11 -10.68 28.17 18.54
N MET A 12 -11.27 29.35 18.35
CA MET A 12 -12.59 29.51 17.77
C MET A 12 -12.62 29.37 16.24
N ASN A 13 -11.54 29.74 15.54
CA ASN A 13 -11.37 29.58 14.10
C ASN A 13 -10.11 28.73 13.81
N PRO A 14 -10.22 27.41 13.89
CA PRO A 14 -9.10 26.56 13.47
C PRO A 14 -8.76 26.90 12.01
N PRO A 15 -7.46 26.98 11.65
CA PRO A 15 -7.04 27.34 10.31
C PRO A 15 -7.74 26.45 9.29
N ALA A 16 -8.46 27.09 8.37
CA ALA A 16 -9.23 26.40 7.36
C ALA A 16 -8.30 25.51 6.54
N ARG A 17 -8.62 24.23 6.49
CA ARG A 17 -7.86 23.24 5.74
C ARG A 17 -7.98 23.56 4.24
N PRO A 18 -6.89 23.57 3.47
CA PRO A 18 -6.98 23.72 2.02
C PRO A 18 -7.87 22.63 1.43
N GLN A 19 -8.80 23.01 0.55
CA GLN A 19 -9.72 22.06 -0.08
C GLN A 19 -8.96 20.94 -0.79
N PHE A 20 -7.86 21.28 -1.46
CA PHE A 20 -7.02 20.29 -2.14
C PHE A 20 -6.45 19.24 -1.17
N LEU A 21 -5.94 19.66 -0.01
CA LEU A 21 -5.43 18.74 1.01
C LEU A 21 -6.57 17.85 1.56
N THR A 22 -7.76 18.40 1.71
CA THR A 22 -8.94 17.64 2.17
C THR A 22 -9.29 16.51 1.19
N VAL A 23 -9.39 16.83 -0.11
CA VAL A 23 -9.67 15.84 -1.16
C VAL A 23 -8.58 14.76 -1.20
N LEU A 24 -7.32 15.18 -1.12
CA LEU A 24 -6.17 14.26 -1.14
C LEU A 24 -6.21 13.27 0.04
N CYS A 25 -6.49 13.75 1.25
CA CYS A 25 -6.63 12.90 2.43
C CYS A 25 -7.82 11.93 2.30
N ILE A 26 -8.96 12.37 1.77
CA ILE A 26 -10.12 11.50 1.55
C ILE A 26 -9.78 10.37 0.57
N LEU A 27 -9.13 10.70 -0.56
CA LEU A 27 -8.68 9.70 -1.53
C LEU A 27 -7.71 8.69 -0.88
N SER A 28 -6.74 9.18 -0.12
CA SER A 28 -5.80 8.30 0.59
C SER A 28 -6.49 7.43 1.65
N PHE A 29 -7.51 7.93 2.38
CA PHE A 29 -8.28 7.09 3.30
C PHE A 29 -9.04 5.98 2.58
N ILE A 30 -9.61 6.26 1.41
CA ILE A 30 -10.27 5.24 0.59
C ILE A 30 -9.24 4.18 0.16
N MET A 31 -8.06 4.60 -0.31
CA MET A 31 -7.00 3.68 -0.72
C MET A 31 -6.47 2.85 0.47
N CYS A 32 -6.28 3.46 1.65
CA CYS A 32 -5.92 2.72 2.87
C CYS A 32 -7.00 1.70 3.28
N GLY A 33 -8.28 2.05 3.14
CA GLY A 33 -9.39 1.13 3.41
C GLY A 33 -9.38 -0.08 2.47
N LEU A 34 -9.20 0.15 1.17
CA LEU A 34 -9.07 -0.91 0.17
C LEU A 34 -7.80 -1.75 0.42
N GLY A 35 -6.68 -1.10 0.76
CA GLY A 35 -5.43 -1.76 1.12
C GLY A 35 -5.58 -2.66 2.35
N LEU A 36 -6.32 -2.22 3.37
CA LEU A 36 -6.60 -3.04 4.56
C LEU A 36 -7.45 -4.26 4.21
N CYS A 37 -8.49 -4.09 3.42
CA CYS A 37 -9.31 -5.22 2.95
C CYS A 37 -8.46 -6.22 2.15
N SER A 38 -7.58 -5.71 1.27
CA SER A 38 -6.66 -6.53 0.49
C SER A 38 -5.65 -7.27 1.37
N ALA A 39 -5.09 -6.62 2.39
CA ALA A 39 -4.16 -7.25 3.33
C ALA A 39 -4.83 -8.36 4.14
N ILE A 40 -6.05 -8.15 4.63
CA ILE A 40 -6.84 -9.16 5.34
C ILE A 40 -7.13 -10.34 4.41
N TYR A 41 -7.61 -10.05 3.19
CA TYR A 41 -7.89 -11.08 2.20
C TYR A 41 -6.61 -11.89 1.84
N GLY A 42 -5.48 -11.21 1.69
CA GLY A 42 -4.18 -11.85 1.42
C GLY A 42 -3.78 -12.83 2.53
N VAL A 43 -3.93 -12.45 3.81
CA VAL A 43 -3.64 -13.35 4.95
C VAL A 43 -4.55 -14.56 4.96
N ILE A 44 -5.86 -14.36 4.73
CA ILE A 44 -6.82 -15.49 4.69
C ILE A 44 -6.50 -16.43 3.54
N LYS A 45 -6.19 -15.90 2.37
CA LYS A 45 -5.92 -16.70 1.16
C LYS A 45 -4.51 -17.31 1.12
N SER A 46 -3.59 -16.87 1.97
CA SER A 46 -2.23 -17.41 2.03
C SER A 46 -2.12 -18.74 2.79
N SER A 47 -3.19 -19.25 3.39
CA SER A 47 -3.15 -20.57 4.00
C SER A 47 -3.01 -21.67 2.94
N PRO A 48 -2.25 -22.77 3.21
CA PRO A 48 -2.04 -23.85 2.25
C PRO A 48 -3.34 -24.44 1.70
N GLU A 49 -4.37 -24.57 2.56
CA GLU A 49 -5.68 -25.07 2.16
C GLU A 49 -6.37 -24.14 1.15
N ASN A 50 -6.30 -22.82 1.37
CA ASN A 50 -6.91 -21.84 0.45
C ASN A 50 -6.14 -21.71 -0.86
N ILE A 51 -4.83 -21.91 -0.84
CA ILE A 51 -4.01 -21.97 -2.06
C ILE A 51 -4.42 -23.19 -2.87
N ALA A 52 -4.48 -24.39 -2.27
CA ALA A 52 -4.92 -25.61 -2.94
C ALA A 52 -6.35 -25.47 -3.51
N GLN A 53 -7.27 -24.92 -2.75
CA GLN A 53 -8.64 -24.68 -3.23
C GLN A 53 -8.68 -23.68 -4.40
N SER A 54 -7.89 -22.62 -4.34
CA SER A 54 -7.80 -21.63 -5.43
C SER A 54 -7.18 -22.25 -6.68
N ALA A 55 -6.16 -23.11 -6.52
CA ALA A 55 -5.58 -23.86 -7.61
C ALA A 55 -6.56 -24.86 -8.23
N GLU A 56 -7.37 -25.55 -7.41
CA GLU A 56 -8.40 -26.47 -7.88
C GLU A 56 -9.49 -25.74 -8.69
N ASP A 57 -9.94 -24.59 -8.25
CA ASP A 57 -10.88 -23.76 -9.00
C ASP A 57 -10.28 -23.26 -10.32
N MET A 58 -9.01 -22.89 -10.34
CA MET A 58 -8.28 -22.48 -11.53
C MET A 58 -8.06 -23.68 -12.49
N ARG A 59 -7.87 -24.88 -11.96
CA ARG A 59 -7.65 -26.12 -12.73
C ARG A 59 -8.82 -26.47 -13.63
N LYS A 60 -10.05 -26.04 -13.26
CA LYS A 60 -11.25 -26.18 -14.10
C LYS A 60 -11.16 -25.39 -15.41
N TRP A 61 -10.38 -24.32 -15.45
CA TRP A 61 -10.24 -23.43 -16.61
C TRP A 61 -8.91 -23.63 -17.34
N ASN A 62 -7.83 -23.81 -16.60
CA ASN A 62 -6.49 -24.01 -17.15
C ASN A 62 -5.63 -24.83 -16.19
N PRO A 63 -5.48 -26.15 -16.42
CA PRO A 63 -4.72 -27.03 -15.53
C PRO A 63 -3.26 -26.62 -15.38
N GLN A 64 -2.58 -26.21 -16.46
CA GLN A 64 -1.17 -25.83 -16.42
C GLN A 64 -0.93 -24.57 -15.58
N MET A 65 -1.85 -23.59 -15.68
CA MET A 65 -1.78 -22.38 -14.88
C MET A 65 -2.04 -22.67 -13.40
N ALA A 66 -2.94 -23.58 -13.09
CA ALA A 66 -3.23 -24.00 -11.73
C ALA A 66 -2.03 -24.64 -11.03
N ASP A 67 -1.37 -25.57 -11.72
CA ASP A 67 -0.19 -26.26 -11.18
C ASP A 67 0.97 -25.28 -10.94
N GLN A 68 1.21 -24.36 -11.87
CA GLN A 68 2.21 -23.30 -11.72
C GLN A 68 1.86 -22.33 -10.57
N PHE A 69 0.59 -21.98 -10.43
CA PHE A 69 0.12 -21.10 -9.34
C PHE A 69 0.37 -21.76 -7.99
N GLU A 70 -0.04 -23.03 -7.83
CA GLU A 70 0.11 -23.78 -6.59
C GLU A 70 1.59 -23.94 -6.22
N GLU A 71 2.43 -24.34 -7.15
CA GLU A 71 3.87 -24.52 -6.94
C GLU A 71 4.54 -23.17 -6.54
N ASN A 72 4.25 -22.10 -7.25
CA ASN A 72 4.84 -20.79 -6.97
C ASN A 72 4.39 -20.24 -5.61
N MET A 73 3.11 -20.40 -5.26
CA MET A 73 2.60 -19.95 -3.97
C MET A 73 3.19 -20.73 -2.82
N MET A 74 3.37 -22.04 -2.97
CA MET A 74 4.04 -22.88 -1.97
C MET A 74 5.52 -22.51 -1.82
N GLN A 75 6.25 -22.35 -2.92
CA GLN A 75 7.64 -21.90 -2.88
C GLN A 75 7.79 -20.52 -2.23
N MET A 76 6.85 -19.60 -2.48
CA MET A 76 6.86 -18.28 -1.85
C MET A 76 6.67 -18.38 -0.34
N GLN A 77 5.79 -19.26 0.14
CA GLN A 77 5.58 -19.46 1.59
C GLN A 77 6.83 -20.02 2.30
N ASP A 78 7.63 -20.79 1.63
CA ASP A 78 8.89 -21.33 2.18
C ASP A 78 9.98 -20.26 2.29
N THR A 79 9.79 -19.11 1.65
CA THR A 79 10.76 -18.00 1.74
C THR A 79 10.49 -17.14 2.98
N THR A 80 11.56 -16.60 3.57
CA THR A 80 11.46 -15.62 4.67
C THR A 80 10.58 -14.42 4.29
N TYR A 81 10.67 -13.98 3.03
CA TYR A 81 9.84 -12.88 2.54
C TYR A 81 8.36 -13.26 2.49
N GLY A 82 8.00 -14.43 1.99
CA GLY A 82 6.62 -14.90 1.94
C GLY A 82 5.97 -14.98 3.31
N GLN A 83 6.72 -15.40 4.32
CA GLN A 83 6.26 -15.46 5.70
C GLN A 83 6.06 -14.07 6.32
N ILE A 84 6.88 -13.09 5.97
CA ILE A 84 6.85 -11.74 6.56
C ILE A 84 5.94 -10.79 5.75
N SER A 85 5.77 -11.02 4.44
CA SER A 85 5.05 -10.11 3.54
C SER A 85 3.62 -9.74 3.99
N PRO A 86 2.80 -10.64 4.56
CA PRO A 86 1.48 -10.27 5.05
C PRO A 86 1.56 -9.24 6.19
N TYR A 87 2.53 -9.41 7.10
CA TYR A 87 2.75 -8.46 8.21
C TYR A 87 3.26 -7.12 7.71
N LEU A 88 4.14 -7.12 6.70
CA LEU A 88 4.61 -5.89 6.06
C LEU A 88 3.46 -5.12 5.40
N ALA A 89 2.51 -5.84 4.78
CA ALA A 89 1.32 -5.23 4.20
C ALA A 89 0.45 -4.52 5.26
N PHE A 90 0.26 -5.14 6.44
CA PHE A 90 -0.43 -4.48 7.56
C PHE A 90 0.33 -3.25 8.07
N ILE A 91 1.64 -3.37 8.27
CA ILE A 91 2.47 -2.26 8.75
C ILE A 91 2.41 -1.09 7.76
N TYR A 92 2.50 -1.36 6.47
CA TYR A 92 2.35 -0.37 5.40
C TYR A 92 1.02 0.38 5.53
N VAL A 93 -0.11 -0.34 5.56
CA VAL A 93 -1.43 0.28 5.62
C VAL A 93 -1.61 1.11 6.89
N ILE A 94 -1.12 0.62 8.04
CA ILE A 94 -1.20 1.35 9.31
C ILE A 94 -0.35 2.63 9.26
N LEU A 95 0.88 2.56 8.75
CA LEU A 95 1.75 3.74 8.63
C LEU A 95 1.16 4.78 7.68
N SER A 96 0.68 4.35 6.50
CA SER A 96 0.04 5.24 5.53
C SER A 96 -1.20 5.88 6.12
N PHE A 97 -2.07 5.11 6.80
CA PHE A 97 -3.25 5.63 7.47
C PHE A 97 -2.90 6.64 8.57
N LEU A 98 -1.95 6.33 9.44
CA LEU A 98 -1.48 7.25 10.49
C LEU A 98 -0.89 8.52 9.91
N GLY A 99 -0.08 8.39 8.85
CA GLY A 99 0.48 9.53 8.13
C GLY A 99 -0.60 10.47 7.59
N VAL A 100 -1.58 9.92 6.87
CA VAL A 100 -2.72 10.67 6.33
C VAL A 100 -3.57 11.29 7.45
N PHE A 101 -3.83 10.54 8.53
CA PHE A 101 -4.60 11.03 9.68
C PHE A 101 -3.90 12.20 10.38
N MET A 102 -2.57 12.14 10.52
CA MET A 102 -1.80 13.27 11.07
C MET A 102 -1.83 14.48 10.13
N MET A 103 -1.72 14.28 8.81
CA MET A 103 -1.84 15.36 7.83
C MET A 103 -3.27 15.92 7.79
N TRP A 104 -4.28 15.08 8.02
CA TRP A 104 -5.66 15.52 8.23
C TRP A 104 -5.77 16.47 9.42
N LYS A 105 -4.98 16.28 10.47
CA LYS A 105 -4.86 17.19 11.63
C LYS A 105 -3.86 18.34 11.41
N LEU A 106 -3.44 18.58 10.18
CA LEU A 106 -2.46 19.61 9.80
C LEU A 106 -1.07 19.42 10.45
N ASN A 107 -0.69 18.22 10.81
CA ASN A 107 0.61 17.92 11.40
C ASN A 107 1.62 17.50 10.32
N LYS A 108 2.72 18.25 10.19
CA LYS A 108 3.81 17.97 9.23
C LYS A 108 4.47 16.61 9.42
N LYS A 109 4.53 16.10 10.64
CA LYS A 109 5.13 14.77 10.92
C LYS A 109 4.40 13.66 10.18
N GLY A 110 3.10 13.83 9.90
CA GLY A 110 2.30 12.89 9.14
C GLY A 110 2.85 12.63 7.74
N PHE A 111 3.40 13.65 7.09
CA PHE A 111 4.01 13.51 5.77
C PHE A 111 5.21 12.54 5.76
N TYR A 112 6.08 12.63 6.76
CA TYR A 112 7.24 11.74 6.86
C TYR A 112 6.84 10.30 7.18
N ILE A 113 5.81 10.13 8.03
CA ILE A 113 5.25 8.81 8.36
C ILE A 113 4.59 8.20 7.12
N TYR A 114 3.87 9.01 6.33
CA TYR A 114 3.27 8.59 5.07
C TYR A 114 4.33 8.11 4.07
N ILE A 115 5.39 8.90 3.84
CA ILE A 115 6.50 8.51 2.96
C ILE A 115 7.13 7.18 3.43
N LEU A 116 7.36 7.03 4.73
CA LEU A 116 7.92 5.80 5.28
C LEU A 116 7.01 4.60 4.99
N GLY A 117 5.70 4.77 5.13
CA GLY A 117 4.72 3.76 4.75
C GLY A 117 4.83 3.40 3.27
N GLU A 118 4.79 4.38 2.36
CA GLU A 118 4.81 4.15 0.91
C GLU A 118 6.11 3.50 0.40
N ILE A 119 7.25 3.73 1.06
CA ILE A 119 8.53 3.12 0.69
C ILE A 119 8.61 1.64 1.11
N LEU A 120 7.91 1.24 2.18
CA LEU A 120 8.03 -0.08 2.78
C LEU A 120 7.75 -1.25 1.80
N PRO A 121 6.71 -1.22 0.97
CA PRO A 121 6.44 -2.27 -0.01
C PRO A 121 7.57 -2.43 -1.03
N TYR A 122 8.18 -1.32 -1.44
CA TYR A 122 9.28 -1.34 -2.42
C TYR A 122 10.57 -1.92 -1.86
N LEU A 123 10.86 -1.71 -0.57
CA LEU A 123 11.96 -2.40 0.11
C LEU A 123 11.73 -3.92 0.12
N GLY A 124 10.50 -4.35 0.40
CA GLY A 124 10.10 -5.74 0.30
C GLY A 124 10.33 -6.31 -1.11
N PHE A 125 9.95 -5.56 -2.14
CA PHE A 125 10.15 -5.95 -3.52
C PHE A 125 11.64 -6.05 -3.91
N ILE A 126 12.50 -5.17 -3.40
CA ILE A 126 13.95 -5.24 -3.61
C ILE A 126 14.54 -6.52 -2.99
N VAL A 127 14.10 -6.89 -1.79
CA VAL A 127 14.57 -8.09 -1.09
C VAL A 127 14.09 -9.38 -1.78
N ALA A 128 12.84 -9.39 -2.23
CA ALA A 128 12.21 -10.54 -2.90
C ALA A 128 12.41 -10.56 -4.43
N GLY A 129 13.04 -9.54 -5.00
CA GLY A 129 12.95 -9.13 -6.40
C GLY A 129 13.05 -10.24 -7.43
N LYS A 130 14.01 -11.16 -7.31
CA LYS A 130 14.13 -12.27 -8.26
C LYS A 130 12.97 -13.27 -8.14
N GLN A 131 12.50 -13.56 -6.93
CA GLN A 131 11.43 -14.51 -6.68
C GLN A 131 10.06 -13.93 -7.06
N ALA A 132 9.83 -12.65 -6.74
CA ALA A 132 8.61 -11.96 -7.14
C ALA A 132 8.49 -11.84 -8.67
N MET A 133 9.59 -11.55 -9.37
CA MET A 133 9.60 -11.50 -10.84
C MET A 133 9.42 -12.89 -11.46
N ALA A 134 10.06 -13.92 -10.92
CA ALA A 134 9.88 -15.29 -11.39
C ALA A 134 8.43 -15.75 -11.24
N MET A 135 7.79 -15.40 -10.12
CA MET A 135 6.38 -15.70 -9.87
C MET A 135 5.45 -14.99 -10.87
N MET A 136 5.71 -13.73 -11.19
CA MET A 136 4.93 -13.01 -12.20
C MET A 136 5.11 -13.60 -13.61
N GLY A 137 6.34 -14.04 -13.96
CA GLY A 137 6.65 -14.68 -15.23
C GLY A 137 5.98 -16.06 -15.40
N SER A 138 5.88 -16.84 -14.33
CA SER A 138 5.31 -18.18 -14.37
C SER A 138 3.77 -18.20 -14.42
N MET A 139 3.09 -17.16 -13.88
CA MET A 139 1.63 -17.09 -13.86
C MET A 139 0.97 -16.81 -15.23
N GLY A 140 1.72 -16.45 -16.27
CA GLY A 140 1.09 -16.12 -17.56
C GLY A 140 2.03 -16.06 -18.76
N GLY A 141 3.22 -16.64 -18.66
CA GLY A 141 4.25 -16.49 -19.69
C GLY A 141 4.78 -15.05 -19.79
N GLY A 142 5.63 -14.76 -20.76
CA GLY A 142 6.28 -13.44 -20.90
C GLY A 142 5.34 -12.23 -20.99
N ALA A 143 4.07 -12.45 -21.40
CA ALA A 143 3.06 -11.39 -21.43
C ALA A 143 2.62 -10.96 -20.02
N ALA A 144 2.43 -11.87 -19.08
CA ALA A 144 2.02 -11.54 -17.71
C ALA A 144 3.16 -10.87 -16.92
N GLU A 145 4.41 -11.27 -17.16
CA GLU A 145 5.57 -10.58 -16.61
C GLU A 145 5.59 -9.10 -17.04
N SER A 146 5.40 -8.85 -18.33
CA SER A 146 5.35 -7.49 -18.88
C SER A 146 4.20 -6.66 -18.29
N ILE A 147 3.01 -7.25 -18.17
CA ILE A 147 1.84 -6.59 -17.55
C ILE A 147 2.13 -6.26 -16.09
N GLY A 148 2.72 -7.20 -15.34
CA GLY A 148 3.07 -6.99 -13.93
C GLY A 148 4.08 -5.85 -13.73
N ILE A 149 5.10 -5.78 -14.57
CA ILE A 149 6.06 -4.66 -14.53
C ILE A 149 5.36 -3.34 -14.82
N ILE A 150 4.50 -3.29 -15.85
CA ILE A 150 3.74 -2.09 -16.20
C ILE A 150 2.86 -1.64 -15.03
N VAL A 151 2.12 -2.56 -14.41
CA VAL A 151 1.27 -2.25 -13.25
C VAL A 151 2.11 -1.73 -12.08
N THR A 152 3.26 -2.36 -11.79
CA THR A 152 4.16 -1.90 -10.72
C THR A 152 4.70 -0.49 -10.99
N VAL A 153 5.08 -0.19 -12.23
CA VAL A 153 5.54 1.15 -12.62
C VAL A 153 4.41 2.18 -12.48
N ILE A 154 3.20 1.84 -12.90
CA ILE A 154 2.02 2.73 -12.74
C ILE A 154 1.77 3.02 -11.26
N MET A 155 1.78 1.99 -10.39
CA MET A 155 1.59 2.17 -8.96
C MET A 155 2.68 3.07 -8.35
N LEU A 156 3.95 2.83 -8.70
CA LEU A 156 5.06 3.68 -8.26
C LEU A 156 4.89 5.15 -8.68
N LEU A 157 4.44 5.39 -9.91
CA LEU A 157 4.19 6.76 -10.41
C LEU A 157 3.03 7.41 -9.65
N LEU A 158 1.98 6.66 -9.32
CA LEU A 158 0.87 7.15 -8.50
C LEU A 158 1.35 7.52 -7.09
N ASP A 159 2.13 6.67 -6.42
CA ASP A 159 2.66 6.94 -5.07
C ASP A 159 3.56 8.17 -5.06
N ILE A 160 4.47 8.29 -6.04
CA ILE A 160 5.29 9.49 -6.22
C ILE A 160 4.39 10.72 -6.44
N GLY A 161 3.36 10.61 -7.25
CA GLY A 161 2.38 11.68 -7.48
C GLY A 161 1.71 12.14 -6.19
N PHE A 162 1.24 11.20 -5.35
CA PHE A 162 0.66 11.52 -4.05
C PHE A 162 1.69 12.17 -3.10
N ILE A 163 2.92 11.68 -3.04
CA ILE A 163 4.00 12.28 -2.24
C ILE A 163 4.26 13.72 -2.67
N ILE A 164 4.35 13.99 -3.97
CA ILE A 164 4.55 15.35 -4.51
C ILE A 164 3.36 16.24 -4.15
N MET A 165 2.12 15.76 -4.33
CA MET A 165 0.90 16.52 -4.01
C MET A 165 0.82 16.86 -2.51
N TYR A 166 1.19 15.94 -1.62
CA TYR A 166 1.31 16.24 -0.19
C TYR A 166 2.46 17.20 0.09
N GLY A 167 3.61 17.02 -0.58
CA GLY A 167 4.78 17.88 -0.45
C GLY A 167 4.49 19.34 -0.75
N VAL A 168 3.75 19.62 -1.82
CA VAL A 168 3.31 20.99 -2.16
C VAL A 168 2.42 21.60 -1.07
N ASN A 169 1.68 20.77 -0.34
CA ASN A 169 0.78 21.21 0.75
C ASN A 169 1.47 21.32 2.12
N LEU A 170 2.76 20.97 2.24
CA LEU A 170 3.52 21.08 3.50
C LEU A 170 3.51 22.49 4.10
N LYS A 171 3.42 23.52 3.28
CA LYS A 171 3.32 24.92 3.73
C LYS A 171 2.07 25.20 4.57
N HIS A 172 1.02 24.40 4.45
CA HIS A 172 -0.23 24.51 5.19
C HIS A 172 -0.28 23.62 6.44
N LEU A 173 0.74 22.75 6.62
CA LEU A 173 0.88 21.88 7.80
C LEU A 173 1.73 22.58 8.87
N LYS A 174 1.47 22.27 10.13
CA LYS A 174 2.17 22.81 11.31
C LYS A 174 3.09 21.77 11.95
#